data_9d76e99ba4ce933527fd3ebb4040afdd
#
_entry.id   9d76e99ba4ce933527fd3ebb4040afdd
#
_cell.length_a   1.000
_cell.length_b   1.000
_cell.length_c   1.000
_cell.angle_alpha   90.00
_cell.angle_beta   90.00
_cell.angle_gamma   90.00
#
_symmetry.space_group_name_H-M   'P 1'
#
loop_
_entity.id
_entity.type
_entity.pdbx_description
1 polymer ?
#
loop_
_entity_poly.entity_id
_entity_poly.type
_entity_poly.pdbx_seq_one_letter_code
_entity_poly.pdbx_strand_id
1 'polypeptide(L)'
;FLLVGSIFAALSILFGAFGAHFLKEKLSSDQLVVFEIATRYMMYHSFGLLIFGLLGYILTEEIVSAPGMMMIVGVVVFSGSLYLVSLGGFKKFGMITPIGGVVLITSWLIFAYNIYKQS
;
A
#
# COMPACT_ATOMS: atom_id res chain seq x y z
N PHE A 1 6.63 -11.63 -3.00
CA PHE A 1 6.31 -10.56 -2.04
C PHE A 1 7.55 -9.76 -1.64
N LEU A 2 8.70 -10.39 -1.41
CA LEU A 2 9.95 -9.70 -1.04
C LEU A 2 10.34 -8.65 -2.10
N LEU A 3 10.31 -9.02 -3.38
CA LEU A 3 10.65 -8.11 -4.46
C LEU A 3 9.70 -6.90 -4.51
N VAL A 4 8.39 -7.16 -4.51
CA VAL A 4 7.38 -6.09 -4.61
C VAL A 4 7.40 -5.21 -3.36
N GLY A 5 7.53 -5.80 -2.17
CA GLY A 5 7.68 -5.05 -0.92
C GLY A 5 8.90 -4.14 -0.93
N SER A 6 10.04 -4.63 -1.42
CA SER A 6 11.26 -3.80 -1.54
C SER A 6 11.09 -2.66 -2.53
N ILE A 7 10.41 -2.89 -3.67
CA ILE A 7 10.12 -1.84 -4.65
C ILE A 7 9.20 -0.79 -4.04
N PHE A 8 8.13 -1.20 -3.35
CA PHE A 8 7.21 -0.25 -2.70
C PHE A 8 7.91 0.55 -1.60
N ALA A 9 8.82 -0.06 -0.84
CA ALA A 9 9.61 0.66 0.16
C ALA A 9 10.50 1.72 -0.50
N ALA A 10 11.21 1.34 -1.55
CA ALA A 10 12.07 2.29 -2.29
C ALA A 10 11.27 3.45 -2.89
N LEU A 11 10.12 3.16 -3.51
CA LEU A 11 9.22 4.19 -4.04
C LEU A 11 8.66 5.09 -2.94
N SER A 12 8.31 4.52 -1.78
CA SER A 12 7.82 5.30 -0.65
C SER A 12 8.87 6.28 -0.12
N ILE A 13 10.13 5.86 -0.05
CA ILE A 13 11.23 6.74 0.35
C ILE A 13 11.43 7.83 -0.71
N LEU A 14 11.47 7.44 -1.98
CA LEU A 14 11.64 8.38 -3.08
C LEU A 14 10.54 9.46 -3.07
N PHE A 15 9.28 9.05 -2.98
CA PHE A 15 8.15 9.98 -2.97
C PHE A 15 8.05 10.77 -1.66
N GLY A 16 8.35 10.15 -0.53
CA GLY A 16 8.30 10.81 0.76
C GLY A 16 9.41 11.84 0.95
N ALA A 17 10.65 11.50 0.57
CA ALA A 17 11.80 12.39 0.75
C ALA A 17 11.90 13.42 -0.36
N PHE A 18 11.85 13.00 -1.62
CA PHE A 18 12.09 13.88 -2.76
C PHE A 18 10.80 14.45 -3.35
N GLY A 19 9.75 13.64 -3.46
CA GLY A 19 8.46 14.07 -4.03
C GLY A 19 7.82 15.17 -3.20
N ALA A 20 7.70 14.97 -1.89
CA ALA A 20 7.09 15.95 -1.00
C ALA A 20 7.87 17.28 -1.00
N HIS A 21 9.21 17.24 -1.03
CA HIS A 21 10.04 18.43 -1.08
C HIS A 21 9.81 19.23 -2.38
N PHE A 22 9.86 18.58 -3.54
CA PHE A 22 9.65 19.22 -4.83
C PHE A 22 8.20 19.67 -5.06
N LEU A 23 7.23 18.98 -4.47
CA LEU A 23 5.81 19.26 -4.66
C LEU A 23 5.25 20.30 -3.68
N LYS A 24 6.00 20.65 -2.63
CA LYS A 24 5.57 21.58 -1.60
C LYS A 24 5.13 22.93 -2.15
N GLU A 25 5.76 23.43 -3.20
CA GLU A 25 5.44 24.70 -3.85
C GLU A 25 4.39 24.56 -4.97
N LYS A 26 4.18 23.33 -5.48
CA LYS A 26 3.31 23.06 -6.63
C LYS A 26 1.91 22.58 -6.25
N LEU A 27 1.77 21.94 -5.10
CA LEU A 27 0.52 21.40 -4.61
C LEU A 27 -0.04 22.25 -3.48
N SER A 28 -1.37 22.31 -3.38
CA SER A 28 -2.04 22.87 -2.21
C SER A 28 -1.74 22.05 -0.95
N SER A 29 -1.99 22.62 0.24
CA SER A 29 -1.82 21.89 1.50
C SER A 29 -2.67 20.62 1.55
N ASP A 30 -3.91 20.66 1.02
CA ASP A 30 -4.79 19.50 0.96
C ASP A 30 -4.26 18.42 0.03
N GLN A 31 -3.74 18.79 -1.13
CA GLN A 31 -3.12 17.84 -2.06
C GLN A 31 -1.86 17.18 -1.48
N LEU A 32 -1.05 17.94 -0.73
CA LEU A 32 0.13 17.40 -0.04
C LEU A 32 -0.26 16.37 1.01
N VAL A 33 -1.33 16.60 1.78
CA VAL A 33 -1.83 15.63 2.76
C VAL A 33 -2.24 14.34 2.07
N VAL A 34 -2.96 14.42 0.96
CA VAL A 34 -3.37 13.25 0.16
C VAL A 34 -2.15 12.48 -0.36
N PHE A 35 -1.16 13.19 -0.87
CA PHE A 35 0.10 12.60 -1.34
C PHE A 35 0.85 11.87 -0.21
N GLU A 36 0.95 12.48 0.95
CA GLU A 36 1.60 11.88 2.12
C GLU A 36 0.86 10.63 2.62
N ILE A 37 -0.47 10.63 2.61
CA ILE A 37 -1.27 9.45 2.95
C ILE A 37 -0.96 8.30 1.98
N ALA A 38 -0.95 8.56 0.68
CA ALA A 38 -0.62 7.57 -0.33
C ALA A 38 0.74 6.92 -0.06
N THR A 39 1.75 7.74 0.20
CA THR A 39 3.14 7.32 0.43
C THR A 39 3.28 6.55 1.74
N ARG A 40 2.63 7.01 2.79
CA ARG A 40 2.66 6.38 4.11
C ARG A 40 2.04 4.99 4.10
N TYR A 41 0.87 4.85 3.48
CA TYR A 41 0.20 3.56 3.39
C TYR A 41 0.93 2.58 2.47
N MET A 42 1.56 3.07 1.42
CA MET A 42 2.45 2.24 0.58
C MET A 42 3.63 1.71 1.41
N MET A 43 4.25 2.53 2.26
CA MET A 43 5.34 2.10 3.13
C MET A 43 4.88 1.06 4.15
N TYR A 44 3.76 1.28 4.84
CA TYR A 44 3.25 0.32 5.82
C TYR A 44 3.03 -1.07 5.21
N HIS A 45 2.45 -1.10 4.02
CA HIS A 45 2.14 -2.35 3.35
C HIS A 45 3.35 -2.95 2.61
N SER A 46 4.38 -2.14 2.31
CA SER A 46 5.66 -2.68 1.87
C SER A 46 6.27 -3.59 2.94
N PHE A 47 6.26 -3.16 4.19
CA PHE A 47 6.69 -4.00 5.31
C PHE A 47 5.78 -5.23 5.50
N GLY A 48 4.48 -5.06 5.32
CA GLY A 48 3.55 -6.20 5.32
C GLY A 48 3.94 -7.25 4.28
N LEU A 49 4.23 -6.82 3.06
CA LEU A 49 4.68 -7.72 1.99
C LEU A 49 6.04 -8.38 2.29
N LEU A 50 6.99 -7.64 2.88
CA LEU A 50 8.27 -8.22 3.30
C LEU A 50 8.05 -9.30 4.37
N ILE A 51 7.19 -9.02 5.35
CA ILE A 51 6.81 -10.00 6.37
C ILE A 51 6.17 -11.24 5.73
N PHE A 52 5.18 -11.07 4.85
CA PHE A 52 4.54 -12.19 4.16
C PHE A 52 5.54 -12.98 3.31
N GLY A 53 6.48 -12.29 2.67
CA GLY A 53 7.54 -12.91 1.91
C GLY A 53 8.46 -13.78 2.77
N LEU A 54 8.85 -13.30 3.95
CA LEU A 54 9.66 -14.07 4.90
C LEU A 54 8.87 -15.23 5.51
N LEU A 55 7.62 -14.99 5.90
CA LEU A 55 6.77 -16.02 6.47
C LEU A 55 6.48 -17.15 5.48
N GLY A 56 6.48 -16.86 4.17
CA GLY A 56 6.32 -17.87 3.13
C GLY A 56 7.42 -18.93 3.10
N TYR A 57 8.56 -18.71 3.77
CA TYR A 57 9.60 -19.72 3.95
C TYR A 57 9.37 -20.62 5.17
N ILE A 58 8.51 -20.22 6.08
CA ILE A 58 8.30 -20.89 7.39
C ILE A 58 6.89 -21.48 7.45
N LEU A 59 5.92 -20.79 6.88
CA LEU A 59 4.51 -21.18 6.87
C LEU A 59 4.13 -21.78 5.53
N THR A 60 3.00 -22.48 5.48
CA THR A 60 2.46 -22.97 4.23
C THR A 60 2.05 -21.80 3.31
N GLU A 61 2.23 -22.00 2.02
CA GLU A 61 1.91 -21.00 1.00
C GLU A 61 0.46 -20.48 1.12
N GLU A 62 -0.46 -21.35 1.48
CA GLU A 62 -1.88 -21.03 1.64
C GLU A 62 -2.16 -19.90 2.63
N ILE A 63 -1.27 -19.72 3.63
CA ILE A 63 -1.47 -18.69 4.65
C ILE A 63 -1.18 -17.29 4.13
N VAL A 64 -0.14 -17.16 3.32
CA VAL A 64 0.41 -15.86 2.91
C VAL A 64 0.07 -15.46 1.49
N SER A 65 -0.23 -16.44 0.62
CA SER A 65 -0.39 -16.19 -0.82
C SER A 65 -1.57 -15.27 -1.12
N ALA A 66 -2.77 -15.64 -0.70
CA ALA A 66 -3.98 -14.83 -0.94
C ALA A 66 -3.90 -13.44 -0.27
N PRO A 67 -3.57 -13.33 1.03
CA PRO A 67 -3.40 -12.00 1.66
C PRO A 67 -2.33 -11.17 0.96
N GLY A 68 -1.19 -11.75 0.61
CA GLY A 68 -0.11 -11.03 -0.05
C GLY A 68 -0.49 -10.47 -1.41
N MET A 69 -1.17 -11.26 -2.24
CA MET A 69 -1.68 -10.79 -3.52
C MET A 69 -2.72 -9.70 -3.36
N MET A 70 -3.63 -9.83 -2.39
CA MET A 70 -4.61 -8.79 -2.08
C MET A 70 -3.92 -7.51 -1.59
N MET A 71 -2.86 -7.62 -0.81
CA MET A 71 -2.10 -6.46 -0.34
C MET A 71 -1.45 -5.70 -1.50
N ILE A 72 -0.86 -6.40 -2.47
CA ILE A 72 -0.30 -5.77 -3.67
C ILE A 72 -1.38 -4.99 -4.42
N VAL A 73 -2.49 -5.64 -4.72
CA VAL A 73 -3.63 -5.00 -5.42
C VAL A 73 -4.16 -3.82 -4.61
N GLY A 74 -4.33 -4.02 -3.30
CA GLY A 74 -4.82 -2.98 -2.40
C GLY A 74 -3.93 -1.73 -2.38
N VAL A 75 -2.61 -1.90 -2.33
CA VAL A 75 -1.66 -0.78 -2.39
C VAL A 75 -1.73 -0.05 -3.72
N VAL A 76 -1.74 -0.79 -4.83
CA VAL A 76 -1.82 -0.19 -6.16
C VAL A 76 -3.10 0.62 -6.31
N VAL A 77 -4.24 0.09 -5.89
CA VAL A 77 -5.53 0.78 -5.99
C VAL A 77 -5.61 1.95 -5.00
N PHE A 78 -5.26 1.73 -3.74
CA PHE A 78 -5.36 2.75 -2.69
C PHE A 78 -4.38 3.90 -2.90
N SER A 79 -3.08 3.61 -2.86
CA SER A 79 -2.05 4.64 -3.02
C SER A 79 -2.01 5.20 -4.45
N GLY A 80 -2.22 4.35 -5.46
CA GLY A 80 -2.28 4.78 -6.86
C GLY A 80 -3.41 5.78 -7.11
N SER A 81 -4.62 5.54 -6.60
CA SER A 81 -5.74 6.47 -6.73
C SER A 81 -5.48 7.79 -6.02
N LEU A 82 -4.88 7.76 -4.83
CA LEU A 82 -4.52 8.97 -4.09
C LEU A 82 -3.42 9.78 -4.80
N TYR A 83 -2.46 9.14 -5.43
CA TYR A 83 -1.48 9.85 -6.25
C TYR A 83 -2.14 10.52 -7.46
N LEU A 84 -3.07 9.87 -8.11
CA LEU A 84 -3.83 10.47 -9.23
C LEU A 84 -4.65 11.67 -8.76
N VAL A 85 -5.27 11.59 -7.59
CA VAL A 85 -6.02 12.72 -7.00
C VAL A 85 -5.08 13.88 -6.66
N SER A 86 -3.95 13.59 -6.01
CA SER A 86 -3.05 14.64 -5.51
C SER A 86 -2.22 15.28 -6.62
N LEU A 87 -1.68 14.51 -7.56
CA LEU A 87 -0.78 15.00 -8.60
C LEU A 87 -1.50 15.48 -9.84
N GLY A 88 -2.55 14.77 -10.24
CA GLY A 88 -3.28 15.04 -11.47
C GLY A 88 -4.56 15.85 -11.31
N GLY A 89 -5.01 16.09 -10.08
CA GLY A 89 -6.31 16.74 -9.82
C GLY A 89 -7.50 15.90 -10.27
N PHE A 90 -7.30 14.61 -10.53
CA PHE A 90 -8.36 13.68 -10.96
C PHE A 90 -9.22 13.25 -9.78
N LYS A 91 -10.06 14.15 -9.28
CA LYS A 91 -10.91 13.91 -8.10
C LYS A 91 -11.80 12.66 -8.21
N LYS A 92 -12.14 12.24 -9.42
CA LYS A 92 -12.93 11.03 -9.67
C LYS A 92 -12.27 9.76 -9.11
N PHE A 93 -10.94 9.69 -9.09
CA PHE A 93 -10.21 8.55 -8.54
C PHE A 93 -10.29 8.44 -7.02
N GLY A 94 -10.70 9.50 -6.33
CA GLY A 94 -11.01 9.44 -4.90
C GLY A 94 -12.15 8.48 -4.55
N MET A 95 -13.01 8.16 -5.51
CA MET A 95 -14.07 7.16 -5.33
C MET A 95 -13.53 5.72 -5.36
N ILE A 96 -12.37 5.50 -5.95
CA ILE A 96 -11.71 4.18 -6.04
C ILE A 96 -10.90 3.89 -4.77
N THR A 97 -10.39 4.91 -4.11
CA THR A 97 -9.57 4.79 -2.91
C THR A 97 -10.21 3.93 -1.82
N PRO A 98 -11.50 4.09 -1.46
CA PRO A 98 -12.15 3.23 -0.47
C PRO A 98 -12.14 1.75 -0.85
N ILE A 99 -12.23 1.43 -2.13
CA ILE A 99 -12.15 0.04 -2.62
C ILE A 99 -10.76 -0.53 -2.29
N GLY A 100 -9.70 0.21 -2.59
CA GLY A 100 -8.35 -0.18 -2.22
C GLY A 100 -8.18 -0.36 -0.71
N GLY A 101 -8.75 0.55 0.09
CA GLY A 101 -8.75 0.45 1.54
C GLY A 101 -9.44 -0.82 2.06
N VAL A 102 -10.60 -1.16 1.52
CA VAL A 102 -11.31 -2.40 1.87
C VAL A 102 -10.47 -3.62 1.52
N VAL A 103 -9.83 -3.63 0.35
CA VAL A 103 -8.95 -4.74 -0.05
C VAL A 103 -7.77 -4.89 0.92
N LEU A 104 -7.15 -3.79 1.36
CA LEU A 104 -6.07 -3.82 2.34
C LEU A 104 -6.52 -4.35 3.70
N ILE A 105 -7.67 -3.88 4.21
CA ILE A 105 -8.25 -4.38 5.46
C ILE A 105 -8.53 -5.87 5.35
N THR A 106 -9.15 -6.29 4.26
CA THR A 106 -9.49 -7.70 4.02
C THR A 106 -8.23 -8.58 3.95
N SER A 107 -7.16 -8.08 3.32
CA SER A 107 -5.86 -8.78 3.29
C SER A 107 -5.37 -9.11 4.71
N TRP A 108 -5.36 -8.13 5.60
CA TRP A 108 -4.93 -8.34 7.00
C TRP A 108 -5.85 -9.27 7.77
N LEU A 109 -7.17 -9.15 7.56
CA LEU A 109 -8.14 -10.01 8.24
C LEU A 109 -8.05 -11.47 7.76
N ILE A 110 -7.85 -11.70 6.47
CA ILE A 110 -7.65 -13.06 5.94
C ILE A 110 -6.34 -13.65 6.49
N PHE A 111 -5.27 -12.88 6.54
CA PHE A 111 -4.02 -13.33 7.14
C PHE A 111 -4.20 -13.73 8.61
N ALA A 112 -4.86 -12.87 9.40
CA ALA A 112 -5.17 -13.17 10.80
C ALA A 112 -6.02 -14.42 10.95
N TYR A 113 -7.03 -14.60 10.12
CA TYR A 113 -7.88 -15.78 10.10
C TYR A 113 -7.10 -17.05 9.74
N ASN A 114 -6.23 -16.97 8.73
CA ASN A 114 -5.40 -18.11 8.31
C ASN A 114 -4.46 -18.57 9.44
N ILE A 115 -3.85 -17.61 10.15
CA ILE A 115 -3.01 -17.91 11.34
C ILE A 115 -3.86 -18.57 12.43
N TYR A 116 -5.03 -18.00 12.74
CA TYR A 116 -5.92 -18.57 13.76
C TYR A 116 -6.34 -20.00 13.43
N LYS A 117 -6.65 -20.28 12.18
CA LYS A 117 -7.07 -21.62 11.73
C LYS A 117 -5.95 -22.68 11.87
N GLN A 118 -4.68 -22.25 11.76
CA GLN A 118 -3.54 -23.14 11.96
C GLN A 118 -3.14 -23.35 13.42
N SER A 119 -3.56 -22.44 14.28
CA SER A 119 -3.33 -22.58 15.72
C SER A 119 -4.27 -23.63 16.30
#